data_d4321543e9036c8f0758ae43ed9dd77a
#
_entry.id   d4321543e9036c8f0758ae43ed9dd77a
#
_cell.length_a   1.000
_cell.length_b   1.000
_cell.length_c   1.000
_cell.angle_alpha   90.00
_cell.angle_beta   90.00
_cell.angle_gamma   90.00
#
_symmetry.space_group_name_H-M   'P 1'
#
loop_
_entity.id
_entity.type
_entity.pdbx_description
1 polymer ?
#
loop_
_entity_poly.entity_id
_entity_poly.type
_entity_poly.pdbx_seq_one_letter_code
_entity_poly.pdbx_strand_id
1 'polypeptide(L)' 'MDNSFQVQGMTCGHCEMAVKKAIARLDPEAKVEIDRSTGKVDVHSNKAREDIAHAIADEGYQVA' A
#
# COMPACT_ATOMS: atom_id res chain seq x y z
N MET A 1 6.05 10.42 -7.48
CA MET A 1 5.73 9.58 -8.64
C MET A 1 4.63 8.62 -8.28
N ASP A 2 3.82 8.25 -9.26
CA ASP A 2 2.68 7.38 -9.03
C ASP A 2 3.07 5.92 -9.17
N ASN A 3 2.76 5.13 -8.16
CA ASN A 3 2.99 3.69 -8.17
C ASN A 3 1.69 2.96 -7.92
N SER A 4 1.46 1.92 -8.69
CA SER A 4 0.30 1.05 -8.51
C SER A 4 0.77 -0.34 -8.13
N PHE A 5 0.09 -0.95 -7.15
CA PHE A 5 0.40 -2.29 -6.68
C PHE A 5 -0.85 -3.14 -6.70
N GLN A 6 -0.68 -4.42 -7.01
CA GLN A 6 -1.73 -5.40 -6.84
C GLN A 6 -1.45 -6.12 -5.54
N VAL A 7 -2.32 -5.93 -4.55
CA VAL A 7 -2.12 -6.45 -3.20
C VAL A 7 -3.22 -7.47 -2.89
N GLN A 8 -2.81 -8.65 -2.44
CA GLN A 8 -3.74 -9.72 -2.06
C GLN A 8 -3.85 -9.79 -0.55
N GLY A 9 -5.03 -10.17 -0.07
CA GLY A 9 -5.28 -10.35 1.35
C GLY A 9 -6.01 -9.19 2.01
N MET A 10 -6.28 -8.13 1.29
CA MET A 10 -7.04 -7.00 1.83
C MET A 10 -8.53 -7.30 1.73
N THR A 11 -9.08 -7.89 2.77
CA THR A 11 -10.47 -8.33 2.76
C THR A 11 -11.42 -7.46 3.56
N CYS A 12 -10.92 -6.48 4.29
CA CYS A 12 -11.76 -5.61 5.13
C CYS A 12 -11.12 -4.24 5.32
N GLY A 13 -11.87 -3.33 5.95
CA GLY A 13 -11.40 -1.97 6.19
C GLY A 13 -10.17 -1.88 7.08
N HIS A 14 -10.01 -2.83 8.00
CA HIS A 14 -8.82 -2.87 8.85
C HIS A 14 -7.56 -3.15 8.04
N CYS A 15 -7.67 -4.01 7.03
CA CYS A 15 -6.55 -4.30 6.14
C CYS A 15 -6.15 -3.06 5.35
N GLU A 16 -7.13 -2.33 4.84
CA GLU A 16 -6.90 -1.09 4.14
C GLU A 16 -6.17 -0.07 5.02
N MET A 17 -6.62 0.07 6.26
CA MET A 17 -5.99 0.99 7.22
C MET A 17 -4.57 0.58 7.55
N ALA A 18 -4.32 -0.72 7.69
CA ALA A 18 -2.98 -1.23 7.99
C ALA A 18 -2.00 -0.88 6.86
N VAL A 19 -2.43 -1.07 5.62
CA VAL A 19 -1.60 -0.73 4.46
C VAL A 19 -1.33 0.77 4.40
N LYS A 20 -2.35 1.59 4.62
CA LYS A 20 -2.17 3.04 4.64
C LYS A 20 -1.20 3.49 5.73
N LYS A 21 -1.31 2.90 6.91
CA LYS A 21 -0.40 3.23 8.02
C LYS A 21 1.03 2.82 7.72
N ALA A 22 1.21 1.65 7.12
CA ALA A 22 2.54 1.17 6.76
C ALA A 22 3.23 2.13 5.80
N ILE A 23 2.49 2.59 4.79
CA ILE A 23 3.02 3.54 3.82
C ILE A 23 3.27 4.90 4.46
N ALA A 24 2.39 5.33 5.37
CA ALA A 24 2.56 6.61 6.06
C ALA A 24 3.78 6.63 6.97
N ARG A 25 4.17 5.49 7.53
CA ARG A 25 5.42 5.40 8.30
C ARG A 25 6.65 5.60 7.43
N LEU A 26 6.57 5.11 6.20
CA LEU A 26 7.66 5.26 5.25
C LEU A 26 7.71 6.69 4.70
N ASP A 27 6.55 7.24 4.39
CA ASP A 27 6.43 8.58 3.83
C ASP A 27 5.13 9.23 4.32
N PRO A 28 5.20 10.11 5.35
CA PRO A 28 4.00 10.76 5.90
C PRO A 28 3.23 11.63 4.89
N GLU A 29 3.90 12.04 3.82
CA GLU A 29 3.27 12.88 2.79
C GLU A 29 2.68 12.07 1.65
N ALA A 30 2.84 10.75 1.67
CA ALA A 30 2.31 9.90 0.61
C ALA A 30 0.79 9.91 0.60
N LYS A 31 0.22 9.92 -0.60
CA LYS A 31 -1.21 9.75 -0.79
C LYS A 31 -1.46 8.32 -1.24
N VAL A 32 -2.39 7.66 -0.59
CA VAL A 32 -2.70 6.26 -0.86
C VAL A 32 -4.18 6.12 -1.18
N GLU A 33 -4.47 5.49 -2.31
CA GLU A 33 -5.83 5.15 -2.68
C GLU A 33 -5.91 3.64 -2.84
N ILE A 34 -6.90 3.03 -2.19
CA ILE A 34 -7.05 1.58 -2.18
C ILE A 34 -8.43 1.21 -2.70
N ASP A 35 -8.44 0.29 -3.67
CA ASP A 35 -9.65 -0.33 -4.17
C ASP A 35 -9.65 -1.79 -3.73
N ARG A 36 -10.43 -2.11 -2.70
CA ARG A 36 -10.47 -3.46 -2.15
C ARG A 36 -11.13 -4.47 -3.09
N SER A 37 -12.00 -4.00 -3.97
CA SER A 37 -12.70 -4.90 -4.90
C SER A 37 -11.74 -5.53 -5.90
N THR A 38 -10.68 -4.81 -6.26
CA THR A 38 -9.67 -5.30 -7.21
C THR A 38 -8.34 -5.60 -6.55
N GLY A 39 -8.14 -5.15 -5.30
CA GLY A 39 -6.86 -5.25 -4.61
C GLY A 39 -5.83 -4.24 -5.07
N LYS A 40 -6.27 -3.21 -5.78
CA LYS A 40 -5.36 -2.21 -6.32
C LYS A 40 -5.03 -1.14 -5.28
N VAL A 41 -3.74 -0.84 -5.14
CA VAL A 41 -3.24 0.21 -4.27
C VAL A 41 -2.45 1.20 -5.10
N ASP A 42 -2.91 2.44 -5.14
CA ASP A 42 -2.22 3.53 -5.82
C ASP A 42 -1.54 4.41 -4.77
N VAL A 43 -0.25 4.61 -4.94
CA VAL A 43 0.56 5.39 -3.99
C VAL A 43 1.25 6.53 -4.73
N HIS A 44 1.04 7.74 -4.25
CA HIS A 44 1.71 8.94 -4.75
C HIS A 44 2.78 9.33 -3.73
N SER A 45 4.04 8.99 -4.02
CA SER A 45 5.13 9.16 -3.09
C SER A 45 6.45 9.33 -3.83
N ASN A 46 7.42 9.97 -3.17
CA ASN A 46 8.76 10.11 -3.69
C ASN A 46 9.67 8.93 -3.32
N LYS A 47 9.16 8.00 -2.53
CA LYS A 47 9.92 6.81 -2.13
C LYS A 47 10.01 5.81 -3.26
N ALA A 48 11.03 4.97 -3.22
CA ALA A 48 11.22 3.93 -4.22
C ALA A 48 10.07 2.92 -4.16
N ARG A 49 9.68 2.41 -5.33
CA ARG A 49 8.61 1.40 -5.42
C ARG A 49 8.91 0.19 -4.54
N GLU A 50 10.16 -0.25 -4.50
CA GLU A 50 10.56 -1.40 -3.68
C GLU A 50 10.33 -1.15 -2.19
N ASP A 51 10.61 0.05 -1.72
CA ASP A 51 10.42 0.40 -0.32
C ASP A 51 8.94 0.37 0.05
N ILE A 52 8.09 0.87 -0.83
CA ILE A 52 6.65 0.86 -0.62
C ILE A 52 6.13 -0.58 -0.63
N ALA A 53 6.57 -1.39 -1.58
CA ALA A 53 6.18 -2.80 -1.65
C ALA A 53 6.60 -3.56 -0.39
N HIS A 54 7.79 -3.31 0.13
CA HIS A 54 8.26 -3.92 1.38
C HIS A 54 7.41 -3.50 2.58
N ALA A 55 7.04 -2.23 2.64
CA ALA A 55 6.17 -1.74 3.72
C ALA A 55 4.83 -2.48 3.72
N ILE A 56 4.25 -2.69 2.54
CA ILE A 56 2.99 -3.43 2.41
C ILE A 56 3.19 -4.91 2.79
N ALA A 57 4.26 -5.52 2.32
CA ALA A 57 4.56 -6.92 2.59
C ALA A 57 4.79 -7.17 4.08
N ASP A 58 5.41 -6.23 4.78
CA ASP A 58 5.66 -6.33 6.23
C ASP A 58 4.38 -6.41 7.03
N GLU A 59 3.27 -5.94 6.49
CA GLU A 59 1.96 -6.06 7.16
C GLU A 59 1.30 -7.42 6.92
N GLY A 60 1.95 -8.32 6.18
CA GLY A 60 1.45 -9.66 5.94
C GLY A 60 0.67 -9.84 4.66
N TYR A 61 0.71 -8.87 3.76
CA TYR A 61 0.00 -8.95 2.48
C TYR A 61 0.95 -9.31 1.36
N GLN A 62 0.41 -9.92 0.31
CA GLN A 62 1.19 -10.23 -0.87
C GLN A 62 1.08 -9.10 -1.89
N VAL A 63 2.23 -8.67 -2.38
CA VAL A 63 2.32 -7.63 -3.41
C VAL A 63 2.78 -8.27 -4.70
N ALA A 64 1.95 -8.16 -5.71
CA ALA A 64 2.28 -8.71 -7.03
C ALA A 64 3.13 -7.72 -7.85
#